data_818046d066a5bfd53a5bf693b2a94e85
#
_entry.id   818046d066a5bfd53a5bf693b2a94e85
#
_cell.length_a   1.000
_cell.length_b   1.000
_cell.length_c   1.000
_cell.angle_alpha   90.00
_cell.angle_beta   90.00
_cell.angle_gamma   90.00
#
_symmetry.space_group_name_H-M   'P 1'
#
loop_
_entity.id
_entity.type
_entity.pdbx_description
1 polymer ?
#
loop_
_entity_poly.entity_id
_entity_poly.type
_entity_poly.pdbx_seq_one_letter_code
_entity_poly.pdbx_strand_id
1 'polypeptide(L)'
;SAASDVYKSQDEAYAIAVSKQFSLSFFDHPPLGFLSSQIFPKIFGFENEVLYRLPFLLYGLATSIVLYEIGKTIQNHNVGIWSVIIYNLAPFYFFSGGFFVVPDGPLNLGITLVGLSIIKLNFENNKNENFYLILLGFSLALCFGSKYQGFLIGLGCLLVLIISKKRNFFLKNPYFYLCLLIAIVGLLPTIIWNHNNDWISFKFQGSRQDNEINPLNFVFMLIGLMIYLLPHTLINPLVNLLHLFKKRFKGFNNNTKE
;
A
#
# COMPACT_ATOMS: atom_id res chain seq x y z
N SER A 1 -27.85 4.44 -17.30
CA SER A 1 -28.40 3.63 -18.41
C SER A 1 -27.53 2.37 -18.54
N ALA A 2 -28.11 1.22 -18.92
CA ALA A 2 -27.43 -0.07 -19.05
C ALA A 2 -26.13 -0.03 -19.91
N ALA A 3 -26.00 0.93 -20.83
CA ALA A 3 -24.82 1.12 -21.67
C ALA A 3 -23.61 1.67 -20.89
N SER A 4 -23.81 2.41 -19.79
CA SER A 4 -22.72 2.93 -18.97
C SER A 4 -22.11 1.86 -18.04
N ASP A 5 -22.83 0.79 -17.77
CA ASP A 5 -22.41 -0.26 -16.83
C ASP A 5 -21.45 -1.28 -17.47
N VAL A 6 -21.41 -1.33 -18.81
CA VAL A 6 -20.51 -2.24 -19.56
C VAL A 6 -19.01 -1.88 -19.38
N TYR A 7 -18.70 -0.63 -19.03
CA TYR A 7 -17.30 -0.15 -18.89
C TYR A 7 -16.79 -0.12 -17.45
N LYS A 8 -17.62 -0.48 -16.47
CA LYS A 8 -17.21 -0.58 -15.07
C LYS A 8 -16.89 -2.03 -14.74
N SER A 9 -15.77 -2.25 -14.03
CA SER A 9 -15.57 -3.55 -13.40
C SER A 9 -16.66 -3.76 -12.34
N GLN A 10 -17.05 -5.00 -12.08
CA GLN A 10 -18.04 -5.33 -11.05
C GLN A 10 -17.67 -4.72 -9.69
N ASP A 11 -16.38 -4.77 -9.33
CA ASP A 11 -15.86 -4.22 -8.09
C ASP A 11 -15.96 -2.69 -8.03
N GLU A 12 -15.72 -2.00 -9.15
CA GLU A 12 -15.87 -0.55 -9.25
C GLU A 12 -17.33 -0.11 -9.11
N ALA A 13 -18.23 -0.80 -9.77
CA ALA A 13 -19.66 -0.53 -9.67
C ALA A 13 -20.17 -0.71 -8.22
N TYR A 14 -19.72 -1.77 -7.56
CA TYR A 14 -20.01 -2.04 -6.15
C TYR A 14 -19.45 -0.91 -5.26
N ALA A 15 -18.18 -0.57 -5.40
CA ALA A 15 -17.54 0.48 -4.60
C ALA A 15 -18.27 1.83 -4.70
N ILE A 16 -18.66 2.23 -5.90
CA ILE A 16 -19.44 3.44 -6.14
C ILE A 16 -20.82 3.36 -5.50
N ALA A 17 -21.51 2.22 -5.63
CA ALA A 17 -22.87 2.05 -5.10
C ALA A 17 -22.89 2.14 -3.55
N VAL A 18 -22.01 1.41 -2.87
CA VAL A 18 -22.00 1.38 -1.39
C VAL A 18 -21.48 2.70 -0.80
N SER A 19 -20.59 3.42 -1.49
CA SER A 19 -20.04 4.70 -1.03
C SER A 19 -20.99 5.88 -1.11
N LYS A 20 -22.15 5.73 -1.78
CA LYS A 20 -23.20 6.78 -1.79
C LYS A 20 -23.72 7.10 -0.39
N GLN A 21 -23.74 6.11 0.49
CA GLN A 21 -24.04 6.29 1.90
C GLN A 21 -22.75 6.41 2.71
N PHE A 22 -22.62 7.48 3.48
CA PHE A 22 -21.48 7.64 4.37
C PHE A 22 -21.47 6.54 5.44
N SER A 23 -20.34 5.85 5.56
CA SER A 23 -20.10 4.87 6.62
C SER A 23 -18.67 4.97 7.14
N LEU A 24 -18.47 4.69 8.43
CA LEU A 24 -17.12 4.66 9.04
C LEU A 24 -16.29 3.47 8.56
N SER A 25 -16.91 2.43 8.01
CA SER A 25 -16.29 1.31 7.30
C SER A 25 -17.37 0.59 6.48
N PHE A 26 -16.95 -0.39 5.69
CA PHE A 26 -17.83 -1.24 4.91
C PHE A 26 -17.59 -2.70 5.26
N PHE A 27 -18.49 -3.57 4.83
CA PHE A 27 -18.43 -5.00 5.16
C PHE A 27 -17.09 -5.65 4.77
N ASP A 28 -16.57 -5.33 3.61
CA ASP A 28 -15.40 -5.97 3.00
C ASP A 28 -14.12 -5.11 3.02
N HIS A 29 -14.24 -3.78 3.20
CA HIS A 29 -13.11 -2.86 3.16
C HIS A 29 -13.25 -1.69 4.15
N PRO A 30 -12.12 -1.14 4.64
CA PRO A 30 -12.07 0.14 5.33
C PRO A 30 -12.59 1.29 4.46
N PRO A 31 -12.94 2.47 5.05
CA PRO A 31 -13.80 3.45 4.39
C PRO A 31 -13.11 4.25 3.28
N LEU A 32 -11.80 4.48 3.36
CA LEU A 32 -11.12 5.50 2.56
C LEU A 32 -11.16 5.19 1.06
N GLY A 33 -10.94 3.90 0.69
CA GLY A 33 -10.98 3.50 -0.73
C GLY A 33 -12.31 3.86 -1.38
N PHE A 34 -13.42 3.53 -0.74
CA PHE A 34 -14.75 3.75 -1.30
C PHE A 34 -15.20 5.19 -1.19
N LEU A 35 -15.06 5.82 -0.01
CA LEU A 35 -15.50 7.21 0.20
C LEU A 35 -14.76 8.22 -0.65
N SER A 36 -13.51 7.93 -1.05
CA SER A 36 -12.75 8.80 -1.96
C SER A 36 -13.48 9.04 -3.27
N SER A 37 -14.21 8.05 -3.79
CA SER A 37 -14.96 8.18 -5.04
C SER A 37 -16.04 9.27 -4.98
N GLN A 38 -16.55 9.59 -3.80
CA GLN A 38 -17.62 10.57 -3.61
C GLN A 38 -17.13 12.03 -3.47
N ILE A 39 -15.81 12.26 -3.41
CA ILE A 39 -15.24 13.59 -3.15
C ILE A 39 -15.65 14.57 -4.27
N PHE A 40 -15.30 14.26 -5.51
CA PHE A 40 -15.57 15.17 -6.61
C PHE A 40 -17.04 15.24 -7.02
N PRO A 41 -17.82 14.14 -7.07
CA PRO A 41 -19.26 14.24 -7.26
C PRO A 41 -19.94 15.16 -6.26
N LYS A 42 -19.56 15.14 -4.99
CA LYS A 42 -20.12 16.05 -3.97
C LYS A 42 -19.68 17.50 -4.15
N ILE A 43 -18.45 17.74 -4.58
CA ILE A 43 -17.92 19.10 -4.83
C ILE A 43 -18.63 19.72 -6.05
N PHE A 44 -18.80 18.97 -7.12
CA PHE A 44 -19.38 19.48 -8.37
C PHE A 44 -20.92 19.41 -8.42
N GLY A 45 -21.56 18.65 -7.53
CA GLY A 45 -23.01 18.53 -7.45
C GLY A 45 -23.66 17.66 -8.53
N PHE A 46 -22.86 16.86 -9.28
CA PHE A 46 -23.38 15.90 -10.26
C PHE A 46 -22.52 14.63 -10.29
N GLU A 47 -23.12 13.53 -10.75
CA GLU A 47 -22.49 12.23 -10.84
C GLU A 47 -21.98 11.96 -12.26
N ASN A 48 -20.69 11.61 -12.39
CA ASN A 48 -20.07 11.22 -13.65
C ASN A 48 -18.95 10.19 -13.35
N GLU A 49 -18.72 9.26 -14.26
CA GLU A 49 -17.65 8.25 -14.12
C GLU A 49 -16.28 8.86 -13.95
N VAL A 50 -15.97 9.93 -14.66
CA VAL A 50 -14.71 10.64 -14.54
C VAL A 50 -14.54 11.21 -13.13
N LEU A 51 -15.58 11.80 -12.54
CA LEU A 51 -15.53 12.37 -11.19
C LEU A 51 -15.33 11.29 -10.11
N TYR A 52 -15.90 10.10 -10.27
CA TYR A 52 -15.66 8.98 -9.37
C TYR A 52 -14.21 8.50 -9.43
N ARG A 53 -13.59 8.49 -10.62
CA ARG A 53 -12.21 8.03 -10.84
C ARG A 53 -11.14 9.08 -10.55
N LEU A 54 -11.49 10.36 -10.56
CA LEU A 54 -10.52 11.46 -10.40
C LEU A 54 -9.66 11.34 -9.12
N PRO A 55 -10.19 11.00 -7.93
CA PRO A 55 -9.35 10.78 -6.74
C PRO A 55 -8.30 9.69 -6.96
N PHE A 56 -8.66 8.62 -7.68
CA PHE A 56 -7.76 7.47 -7.92
C PHE A 56 -6.66 7.82 -8.92
N LEU A 57 -6.98 8.60 -9.95
CA LEU A 57 -5.97 9.19 -10.85
C LEU A 57 -4.97 10.07 -10.06
N LEU A 58 -5.45 10.85 -9.09
CA LEU A 58 -4.59 11.66 -8.22
C LEU A 58 -3.73 10.79 -7.30
N TYR A 59 -4.27 9.68 -6.76
CA TYR A 59 -3.47 8.71 -6.00
C TYR A 59 -2.38 8.07 -6.86
N GLY A 60 -2.68 7.65 -8.09
CA GLY A 60 -1.70 7.10 -9.02
C GLY A 60 -0.60 8.09 -9.39
N LEU A 61 -0.97 9.35 -9.67
CA LEU A 61 -0.02 10.43 -9.92
C LEU A 61 0.88 10.69 -8.70
N ALA A 62 0.30 10.83 -7.51
CA ALA A 62 1.04 11.03 -6.28
C ALA A 62 1.98 9.85 -5.99
N THR A 63 1.53 8.62 -6.18
CA THR A 63 2.35 7.40 -6.06
C THR A 63 3.54 7.44 -7.00
N SER A 64 3.33 7.85 -8.26
CA SER A 64 4.40 7.99 -9.26
C SER A 64 5.46 9.02 -8.83
N ILE A 65 5.03 10.17 -8.30
CA ILE A 65 5.93 11.21 -7.77
C ILE A 65 6.75 10.67 -6.59
N VAL A 66 6.11 9.96 -5.66
CA VAL A 66 6.79 9.37 -4.50
C VAL A 66 7.79 8.30 -4.92
N LEU A 67 7.44 7.45 -5.88
CA LEU A 67 8.35 6.42 -6.44
C LEU A 67 9.58 7.06 -7.12
N TYR A 68 9.38 8.15 -7.85
CA TYR A 68 10.49 8.92 -8.40
C TYR A 68 11.44 9.41 -7.29
N GLU A 69 10.92 10.00 -6.22
CA GLU A 69 11.73 10.49 -5.11
C GLU A 69 12.44 9.35 -4.35
N ILE A 70 11.81 8.19 -4.21
CA ILE A 70 12.44 6.99 -3.65
C ILE A 70 13.63 6.56 -4.52
N GLY A 71 13.43 6.36 -5.81
CA GLY A 71 14.48 5.92 -6.73
C GLY A 71 15.65 6.89 -6.79
N LYS A 72 15.35 8.20 -6.85
CA LYS A 72 16.35 9.28 -6.81
C LYS A 72 17.12 9.29 -5.50
N THR A 73 16.47 9.08 -4.35
CA THR A 73 17.10 9.06 -3.03
C THR A 73 18.00 7.84 -2.87
N ILE A 74 17.59 6.66 -3.36
CA ILE A 74 18.38 5.42 -3.23
C ILE A 74 19.63 5.46 -4.09
N GLN A 75 19.54 6.01 -5.32
CA GLN A 75 20.66 5.96 -6.24
C GLN A 75 20.82 7.26 -7.06
N ASN A 76 19.89 7.58 -7.99
CA ASN A 76 19.99 8.76 -8.84
C ASN A 76 18.69 9.06 -9.59
N HIS A 77 18.67 10.18 -10.33
CA HIS A 77 17.55 10.64 -11.13
C HIS A 77 17.04 9.59 -12.15
N ASN A 78 17.94 8.87 -12.81
CA ASN A 78 17.56 7.87 -13.81
C ASN A 78 16.79 6.70 -13.17
N VAL A 79 17.22 6.24 -12.00
CA VAL A 79 16.51 5.20 -11.24
C VAL A 79 15.13 5.70 -10.82
N GLY A 80 15.00 6.98 -10.43
CA GLY A 80 13.69 7.61 -10.19
C GLY A 80 12.78 7.53 -11.41
N ILE A 81 13.26 7.92 -12.59
CA ILE A 81 12.49 7.85 -13.85
C ILE A 81 12.08 6.40 -14.16
N TRP A 82 13.01 5.46 -14.10
CA TRP A 82 12.70 4.06 -14.38
C TRP A 82 11.71 3.46 -13.39
N SER A 83 11.75 3.85 -12.11
CA SER A 83 10.76 3.41 -11.12
C SER A 83 9.34 3.82 -11.52
N VAL A 84 9.17 5.06 -12.00
CA VAL A 84 7.87 5.56 -12.49
C VAL A 84 7.42 4.81 -13.74
N ILE A 85 8.32 4.64 -14.72
CA ILE A 85 8.01 3.94 -15.97
C ILE A 85 7.56 2.50 -15.68
N ILE A 86 8.32 1.76 -14.87
CA ILE A 86 8.00 0.37 -14.53
C ILE A 86 6.67 0.27 -13.80
N TYR A 87 6.41 1.15 -12.83
CA TYR A 87 5.15 1.17 -12.09
C TYR A 87 3.94 1.40 -13.00
N ASN A 88 4.02 2.39 -13.90
CA ASN A 88 2.91 2.73 -14.79
C ASN A 88 2.76 1.76 -15.98
N LEU A 89 3.80 1.04 -16.37
CA LEU A 89 3.72 -0.01 -17.41
C LEU A 89 3.24 -1.35 -16.86
N ALA A 90 3.28 -1.57 -15.54
CA ALA A 90 2.74 -2.78 -14.93
C ALA A 90 1.20 -2.72 -14.92
N PRO A 91 0.48 -3.60 -15.65
CA PRO A 91 -0.96 -3.49 -15.84
C PRO A 91 -1.73 -3.46 -14.53
N PHE A 92 -1.33 -4.26 -13.55
CA PHE A 92 -1.96 -4.29 -12.25
C PHE A 92 -1.94 -2.91 -11.57
N TYR A 93 -0.77 -2.27 -11.50
CA TYR A 93 -0.63 -0.97 -10.82
C TYR A 93 -1.27 0.17 -11.61
N PHE A 94 -1.24 0.11 -12.93
CA PHE A 94 -1.93 1.09 -13.77
C PHE A 94 -3.43 1.09 -13.52
N PHE A 95 -4.07 -0.08 -13.57
CA PHE A 95 -5.52 -0.18 -13.41
C PHE A 95 -5.96 -0.05 -11.96
N SER A 96 -5.39 -0.83 -11.04
CA SER A 96 -5.82 -0.83 -9.63
C SER A 96 -5.22 0.33 -8.82
N GLY A 97 -4.03 0.79 -9.18
CA GLY A 97 -3.34 1.84 -8.43
C GLY A 97 -3.73 3.26 -8.81
N GLY A 98 -4.27 3.48 -10.03
CA GLY A 98 -4.49 4.85 -10.51
C GLY A 98 -5.65 5.04 -11.48
N PHE A 99 -6.45 4.03 -11.77
CA PHE A 99 -7.54 4.17 -12.76
C PHE A 99 -8.90 3.76 -12.22
N PHE A 100 -9.05 2.55 -11.68
CA PHE A 100 -10.32 2.06 -11.16
C PHE A 100 -10.61 2.55 -9.74
N VAL A 101 -11.91 2.64 -9.41
CA VAL A 101 -12.40 2.95 -8.06
C VAL A 101 -12.27 1.69 -7.19
N VAL A 102 -11.07 1.46 -6.68
CA VAL A 102 -10.75 0.31 -5.82
C VAL A 102 -9.83 0.73 -4.66
N PRO A 103 -9.86 0.04 -3.52
CA PRO A 103 -9.07 0.42 -2.34
C PRO A 103 -7.55 0.41 -2.54
N ASP A 104 -7.07 -0.16 -3.63
CA ASP A 104 -5.65 -0.27 -3.96
C ASP A 104 -5.00 1.09 -4.30
N GLY A 105 -5.76 2.05 -4.85
CA GLY A 105 -5.24 3.38 -5.17
C GLY A 105 -4.63 4.10 -3.96
N PRO A 106 -5.42 4.43 -2.91
CA PRO A 106 -4.89 5.07 -1.71
C PRO A 106 -3.94 4.15 -0.91
N LEU A 107 -4.10 2.82 -0.97
CA LEU A 107 -3.17 1.87 -0.35
C LEU A 107 -1.77 1.98 -0.97
N ASN A 108 -1.65 1.99 -2.29
CA ASN A 108 -0.37 2.10 -2.99
C ASN A 108 0.34 3.41 -2.66
N LEU A 109 -0.39 4.53 -2.60
CA LEU A 109 0.17 5.80 -2.13
C LEU A 109 0.65 5.68 -0.68
N GLY A 110 -0.14 5.09 0.22
CA GLY A 110 0.24 4.87 1.60
C GLY A 110 1.52 4.05 1.73
N ILE A 111 1.62 2.91 1.04
CA ILE A 111 2.80 2.03 1.06
C ILE A 111 4.06 2.75 0.55
N THR A 112 3.95 3.48 -0.56
CA THR A 112 5.10 4.20 -1.13
C THR A 112 5.56 5.34 -0.24
N LEU A 113 4.65 6.08 0.40
CA LEU A 113 4.96 7.11 1.39
C LEU A 113 5.61 6.52 2.66
N VAL A 114 5.15 5.34 3.14
CA VAL A 114 5.82 4.60 4.22
C VAL A 114 7.26 4.27 3.81
N GLY A 115 7.46 3.74 2.60
CA GLY A 115 8.79 3.43 2.06
C GLY A 115 9.70 4.65 2.03
N LEU A 116 9.22 5.78 1.49
CA LEU A 116 9.95 7.05 1.45
C LEU A 116 10.33 7.51 2.86
N SER A 117 9.37 7.50 3.80
CA SER A 117 9.59 7.92 5.17
C SER A 117 10.65 7.08 5.86
N ILE A 118 10.61 5.74 5.73
CA ILE A 118 11.59 4.83 6.30
C ILE A 118 12.98 5.08 5.71
N ILE A 119 13.09 5.28 4.40
CA ILE A 119 14.35 5.58 3.71
C ILE A 119 14.93 6.87 4.26
N LYS A 120 14.16 7.95 4.29
CA LYS A 120 14.61 9.26 4.79
C LYS A 120 14.99 9.26 6.27
N LEU A 121 14.30 8.45 7.09
CA LEU A 121 14.59 8.33 8.53
C LEU A 121 15.84 7.48 8.83
N ASN A 122 16.11 6.44 8.04
CA ASN A 122 17.17 5.48 8.34
C ASN A 122 18.48 5.72 7.55
N PHE A 123 18.39 6.15 6.29
CA PHE A 123 19.54 6.22 5.38
C PHE A 123 20.14 7.64 5.24
N GLU A 124 19.40 8.67 5.56
CA GLU A 124 19.91 10.05 5.50
C GLU A 124 20.03 10.66 6.90
N ASN A 125 21.11 11.40 7.14
CA ASN A 125 21.19 12.33 8.27
C ASN A 125 20.33 13.55 7.97
N ASN A 126 19.01 13.37 8.02
CA ASN A 126 18.06 14.33 7.54
C ASN A 126 17.72 15.33 8.65
N LYS A 127 17.88 16.62 8.35
CA LYS A 127 17.45 17.70 9.26
C LYS A 127 15.93 17.73 9.49
N ASN A 128 15.15 17.01 8.68
CA ASN A 128 13.68 17.00 8.68
C ASN A 128 13.09 15.70 9.24
N GLU A 129 13.76 15.04 10.19
CA GLU A 129 13.27 13.75 10.76
C GLU A 129 11.85 13.86 11.32
N ASN A 130 11.53 14.96 11.98
CA ASN A 130 10.17 15.19 12.52
C ASN A 130 9.09 15.21 11.43
N PHE A 131 9.38 15.82 10.29
CA PHE A 131 8.46 15.80 9.13
C PHE A 131 8.22 14.37 8.64
N TYR A 132 9.28 13.56 8.51
CA TYR A 132 9.12 12.18 8.03
C TYR A 132 8.46 11.26 9.06
N LEU A 133 8.57 11.54 10.36
CA LEU A 133 7.77 10.84 11.38
C LEU A 133 6.28 11.17 11.24
N ILE A 134 5.92 12.43 11.07
CA ILE A 134 4.53 12.85 10.83
C ILE A 134 4.01 12.24 9.52
N LEU A 135 4.80 12.31 8.43
CA LEU A 135 4.44 11.72 7.14
C LEU A 135 4.22 10.20 7.26
N LEU A 136 5.05 9.50 8.04
CA LEU A 136 4.88 8.07 8.33
C LEU A 136 3.53 7.79 9.01
N GLY A 137 3.13 8.63 9.98
CA GLY A 137 1.84 8.51 10.65
C GLY A 137 0.66 8.65 9.68
N PHE A 138 0.68 9.69 8.83
CA PHE A 138 -0.34 9.87 7.78
C PHE A 138 -0.33 8.72 6.76
N SER A 139 0.84 8.22 6.38
CA SER A 139 0.98 7.11 5.45
C SER A 139 0.38 5.82 6.00
N LEU A 140 0.60 5.53 7.29
CA LEU A 140 -0.02 4.40 7.98
C LEU A 140 -1.53 4.58 8.11
N ALA A 141 -2.01 5.79 8.40
CA ALA A 141 -3.44 6.10 8.42
C ALA A 141 -4.10 5.85 7.05
N LEU A 142 -3.43 6.25 5.94
CA LEU A 142 -3.86 5.92 4.58
C LEU A 142 -3.94 4.40 4.36
N CYS A 143 -2.92 3.65 4.76
CA CYS A 143 -2.90 2.19 4.62
C CYS A 143 -4.06 1.54 5.38
N PHE A 144 -4.26 1.92 6.66
CA PHE A 144 -5.29 1.35 7.53
C PHE A 144 -6.71 1.71 7.07
N GLY A 145 -6.90 2.94 6.57
CA GLY A 145 -8.18 3.39 6.05
C GLY A 145 -8.53 2.84 4.66
N SER A 146 -7.56 2.25 3.94
CA SER A 146 -7.75 1.78 2.57
C SER A 146 -8.11 0.31 2.49
N LYS A 147 -7.33 -0.56 3.13
CA LYS A 147 -7.48 -2.02 2.98
C LYS A 147 -6.97 -2.76 4.24
N TYR A 148 -7.57 -3.89 4.58
CA TYR A 148 -7.14 -4.68 5.75
C TYR A 148 -5.67 -5.13 5.67
N GLN A 149 -5.14 -5.39 4.46
CA GLN A 149 -3.72 -5.68 4.25
C GLN A 149 -2.79 -4.54 4.67
N GLY A 150 -3.30 -3.31 4.81
CA GLY A 150 -2.57 -2.17 5.37
C GLY A 150 -2.02 -2.43 6.78
N PHE A 151 -2.69 -3.29 7.57
CA PHE A 151 -2.17 -3.71 8.88
C PHE A 151 -0.81 -4.40 8.81
N LEU A 152 -0.55 -5.17 7.76
CA LEU A 152 0.74 -5.83 7.54
C LEU A 152 1.86 -4.81 7.36
N ILE A 153 1.54 -3.66 6.75
CA ILE A 153 2.49 -2.55 6.60
C ILE A 153 2.85 -1.97 7.97
N GLY A 154 1.85 -1.79 8.85
CA GLY A 154 2.09 -1.37 10.23
C GLY A 154 2.98 -2.33 11.00
N LEU A 155 2.74 -3.63 10.90
CA LEU A 155 3.60 -4.66 11.48
C LEU A 155 5.02 -4.62 10.90
N GLY A 156 5.17 -4.43 9.59
CA GLY A 156 6.46 -4.22 8.94
C GLY A 156 7.22 -3.01 9.49
N CYS A 157 6.54 -1.89 9.72
CA CYS A 157 7.13 -0.71 10.35
C CYS A 157 7.60 -0.97 11.79
N LEU A 158 6.82 -1.72 12.58
CA LEU A 158 7.23 -2.13 13.92
C LEU A 158 8.50 -3.00 13.90
N LEU A 159 8.59 -3.96 12.97
CA LEU A 159 9.78 -4.77 12.79
C LEU A 159 11.00 -3.92 12.41
N VAL A 160 10.85 -2.98 11.48
CA VAL A 160 11.91 -2.03 11.11
C VAL A 160 12.34 -1.21 12.33
N LEU A 161 11.42 -0.74 13.16
CA LEU A 161 11.75 -0.01 14.40
C LEU A 161 12.57 -0.89 15.36
N ILE A 162 12.17 -2.15 15.57
CA ILE A 162 12.83 -3.09 16.50
C ILE A 162 14.28 -3.35 16.08
N ILE A 163 14.53 -3.55 14.77
CA ILE A 163 15.87 -3.86 14.25
C ILE A 163 16.72 -2.61 13.95
N SER A 164 16.12 -1.42 13.98
CA SER A 164 16.80 -0.17 13.66
C SER A 164 17.84 0.20 14.71
N LYS A 165 19.03 0.57 14.25
CA LYS A 165 20.08 1.15 15.10
C LYS A 165 19.65 2.49 15.72
N LYS A 166 18.72 3.21 15.09
CA LYS A 166 18.16 4.49 15.56
C LYS A 166 16.95 4.31 16.50
N ARG A 167 16.60 3.08 16.92
CA ARG A 167 15.41 2.80 17.75
C ARG A 167 15.32 3.72 18.98
N ASN A 168 16.39 3.84 19.75
CA ASN A 168 16.39 4.66 20.97
C ASN A 168 16.19 6.16 20.69
N PHE A 169 16.64 6.64 19.53
CA PHE A 169 16.40 8.00 19.07
C PHE A 169 14.91 8.20 18.78
N PHE A 170 14.27 7.30 18.02
CA PHE A 170 12.85 7.40 17.70
C PHE A 170 11.97 7.34 18.95
N LEU A 171 12.26 6.42 19.88
CA LEU A 171 11.50 6.29 21.13
C LEU A 171 11.61 7.51 22.05
N LYS A 172 12.66 8.33 21.92
CA LYS A 172 12.82 9.58 22.69
C LYS A 172 12.22 10.79 21.95
N ASN A 173 11.90 10.68 20.68
CA ASN A 173 11.37 11.78 19.88
C ASN A 173 9.84 11.91 20.08
N PRO A 174 9.30 13.06 20.54
CA PRO A 174 7.84 13.25 20.74
C PRO A 174 7.05 13.10 19.43
N TYR A 175 7.62 13.41 18.28
CA TYR A 175 6.98 13.24 16.98
C TYR A 175 6.75 11.76 16.60
N PHE A 176 7.48 10.83 17.21
CA PHE A 176 7.20 9.41 17.08
C PHE A 176 5.84 9.05 17.71
N TYR A 177 5.53 9.59 18.87
CA TYR A 177 4.23 9.37 19.51
C TYR A 177 3.09 10.06 18.76
N LEU A 178 3.36 11.23 18.16
CA LEU A 178 2.42 11.88 17.24
C LEU A 178 2.18 11.01 15.99
N CYS A 179 3.20 10.40 15.40
CA CYS A 179 3.06 9.42 14.32
C CYS A 179 2.12 8.27 14.72
N LEU A 180 2.33 7.68 15.89
CA LEU A 180 1.46 6.60 16.39
C LEU A 180 0.01 7.08 16.59
N LEU A 181 -0.18 8.28 17.15
CA LEU A 181 -1.50 8.88 17.33
C LEU A 181 -2.23 9.05 15.98
N ILE A 182 -1.56 9.62 14.99
CA ILE A 182 -2.15 9.81 13.65
C ILE A 182 -2.51 8.45 13.01
N ALA A 183 -1.63 7.45 13.11
CA ALA A 183 -1.89 6.11 12.59
C ALA A 183 -3.11 5.47 13.28
N ILE A 184 -3.23 5.58 14.61
CA ILE A 184 -4.37 5.10 15.39
C ILE A 184 -5.66 5.81 14.97
N VAL A 185 -5.63 7.15 14.82
CA VAL A 185 -6.80 7.93 14.37
C VAL A 185 -7.28 7.44 12.99
N GLY A 186 -6.37 7.11 12.08
CA GLY A 186 -6.72 6.54 10.78
C GLY A 186 -7.37 5.15 10.87
N LEU A 187 -7.08 4.40 11.93
CA LEU A 187 -7.63 3.07 12.19
C LEU A 187 -9.00 3.11 12.87
N LEU A 188 -9.24 4.12 13.72
CA LEU A 188 -10.43 4.22 14.58
C LEU A 188 -11.76 4.05 13.82
N PRO A 189 -12.01 4.66 12.65
CA PRO A 189 -13.28 4.50 11.95
C PRO A 189 -13.62 3.03 11.70
N THR A 190 -12.66 2.26 11.22
CA THR A 190 -12.82 0.84 10.94
C THR A 190 -13.08 0.02 12.21
N ILE A 191 -12.40 0.32 13.30
CA ILE A 191 -12.58 -0.37 14.59
C ILE A 191 -13.95 -0.07 15.19
N ILE A 192 -14.36 1.20 15.22
CA ILE A 192 -15.67 1.63 15.77
C ILE A 192 -16.80 0.97 14.99
N TRP A 193 -16.70 0.98 13.65
CA TRP A 193 -17.72 0.37 12.80
C TRP A 193 -17.83 -1.14 13.05
N ASN A 194 -16.69 -1.86 13.07
CA ASN A 194 -16.68 -3.29 13.32
C ASN A 194 -17.20 -3.67 14.71
N HIS A 195 -16.87 -2.87 15.74
CA HIS A 195 -17.43 -3.08 17.08
C HIS A 195 -18.97 -3.01 17.07
N ASN A 196 -19.54 -2.05 16.34
CA ASN A 196 -20.98 -1.86 16.23
C ASN A 196 -21.67 -2.87 15.28
N ASN A 197 -20.90 -3.66 14.53
CA ASN A 197 -21.40 -4.65 13.56
C ASN A 197 -20.83 -6.06 13.84
N ASP A 198 -20.70 -6.42 15.13
CA ASP A 198 -20.32 -7.77 15.57
C ASP A 198 -19.03 -8.31 14.95
N TRP A 199 -18.09 -7.44 14.59
CA TRP A 199 -16.80 -7.77 13.98
C TRP A 199 -16.93 -8.52 12.65
N ILE A 200 -18.01 -8.26 11.92
CA ILE A 200 -18.36 -9.03 10.72
C ILE A 200 -17.30 -8.97 9.63
N SER A 201 -16.62 -7.83 9.46
CA SER A 201 -15.55 -7.69 8.45
C SER A 201 -14.34 -8.57 8.78
N PHE A 202 -13.94 -8.62 10.05
CA PHE A 202 -12.82 -9.48 10.47
C PHE A 202 -13.17 -10.97 10.36
N LYS A 203 -14.40 -11.36 10.71
CA LYS A 203 -14.91 -12.72 10.50
C LYS A 203 -14.90 -13.11 9.03
N PHE A 204 -15.35 -12.19 8.14
CA PHE A 204 -15.35 -12.40 6.69
C PHE A 204 -13.93 -12.53 6.13
N GLN A 205 -13.00 -11.68 6.53
CA GLN A 205 -11.61 -11.79 6.08
C GLN A 205 -10.94 -13.07 6.58
N GLY A 206 -11.26 -13.53 7.80
CA GLY A 206 -10.78 -14.80 8.36
C GLY A 206 -11.33 -16.01 7.62
N SER A 207 -12.63 -16.06 7.33
CA SER A 207 -13.27 -17.19 6.64
C SER A 207 -12.80 -17.41 5.20
N ARG A 208 -12.22 -16.42 4.56
CA ARG A 208 -11.59 -16.58 3.23
C ARG A 208 -10.39 -17.52 3.22
N GLN A 209 -9.82 -17.84 4.39
CA GLN A 209 -8.65 -18.70 4.52
C GLN A 209 -9.01 -20.18 4.70
N ASP A 210 -10.29 -20.53 4.88
CA ASP A 210 -10.76 -21.90 5.09
C ASP A 210 -10.78 -22.76 3.81
N ASN A 211 -10.37 -22.24 2.66
CA ASN A 211 -10.18 -23.01 1.45
C ASN A 211 -8.92 -23.88 1.59
N GLU A 212 -9.08 -25.19 1.40
CA GLU A 212 -7.97 -26.14 1.33
C GLU A 212 -6.84 -25.61 0.45
N ILE A 213 -5.60 -25.69 0.93
CA ILE A 213 -4.41 -25.29 0.19
C ILE A 213 -4.28 -26.23 -1.02
N ASN A 214 -4.83 -25.83 -2.16
CA ASN A 214 -4.68 -26.57 -3.40
C ASN A 214 -3.35 -26.14 -4.08
N PRO A 215 -2.41 -27.06 -4.32
CA PRO A 215 -1.15 -26.76 -4.99
C PRO A 215 -1.34 -26.09 -6.36
N LEU A 216 -2.42 -26.40 -7.07
CA LEU A 216 -2.78 -25.76 -8.34
C LEU A 216 -3.08 -24.26 -8.17
N ASN A 217 -3.74 -23.86 -7.07
CA ASN A 217 -4.00 -22.45 -6.78
C ASN A 217 -2.70 -21.67 -6.58
N PHE A 218 -1.68 -22.29 -5.99
CA PHE A 218 -0.36 -21.70 -5.85
C PHE A 218 0.32 -21.50 -7.21
N VAL A 219 0.23 -22.48 -8.11
CA VAL A 219 0.76 -22.35 -9.49
C VAL A 219 0.03 -21.26 -10.26
N PHE A 220 -1.30 -21.20 -10.20
CA PHE A 220 -2.08 -20.13 -10.84
C PHE A 220 -1.76 -18.74 -10.25
N MET A 221 -1.53 -18.65 -8.95
CA MET A 221 -1.06 -17.42 -8.31
C MET A 221 0.30 -16.98 -8.85
N LEU A 222 1.26 -17.90 -9.02
CA LEU A 222 2.58 -17.59 -9.59
C LEU A 222 2.48 -17.14 -11.06
N ILE A 223 1.65 -17.81 -11.86
CA ILE A 223 1.38 -17.43 -13.25
C ILE A 223 0.73 -16.04 -13.29
N GLY A 224 -0.25 -15.79 -12.45
CA GLY A 224 -0.88 -14.48 -12.30
C GLY A 224 0.14 -13.39 -11.95
N LEU A 225 1.01 -13.64 -10.97
CA LEU A 225 2.10 -12.73 -10.62
C LEU A 225 3.04 -12.44 -11.82
N MET A 226 3.36 -13.44 -12.62
CA MET A 226 4.20 -13.27 -13.82
C MET A 226 3.50 -12.42 -14.90
N ILE A 227 2.19 -12.55 -15.04
CA ILE A 227 1.41 -11.78 -16.03
C ILE A 227 1.19 -10.33 -15.55
N TYR A 228 0.84 -10.15 -14.28
CA TYR A 228 0.53 -8.83 -13.70
C TYR A 228 1.78 -8.00 -13.37
N LEU A 229 2.83 -8.64 -12.87
CA LEU A 229 4.13 -8.02 -12.66
C LEU A 229 4.97 -8.30 -13.91
N LEU A 230 5.50 -7.26 -14.53
CA LEU A 230 6.44 -7.42 -15.63
C LEU A 230 7.54 -8.43 -15.25
N PRO A 231 7.79 -9.51 -16.02
CA PRO A 231 8.67 -10.61 -15.59
C PRO A 231 10.05 -10.16 -15.09
N HIS A 232 10.60 -9.10 -15.69
CA HIS A 232 11.91 -8.56 -15.29
C HIS A 232 11.92 -7.94 -13.89
N THR A 233 10.76 -7.51 -13.34
CA THR A 233 10.69 -6.98 -11.97
C THR A 233 10.83 -8.08 -10.92
N LEU A 234 10.53 -9.34 -11.28
CA LEU A 234 10.69 -10.51 -10.41
C LEU A 234 12.10 -11.13 -10.56
N ILE A 235 12.70 -11.08 -11.74
CA ILE A 235 14.00 -11.73 -12.02
C ILE A 235 15.10 -11.10 -11.17
N ASN A 236 15.20 -9.77 -11.10
CA ASN A 236 16.26 -9.08 -10.39
C ASN A 236 16.26 -9.34 -8.87
N PRO A 237 15.13 -9.27 -8.13
CA PRO A 237 15.08 -9.67 -6.72
C PRO A 237 15.46 -11.13 -6.50
N LEU A 238 15.01 -12.06 -7.36
CA LEU A 238 15.34 -13.48 -7.28
C LEU A 238 16.84 -13.73 -7.50
N VAL A 239 17.43 -13.10 -8.50
CA VAL A 239 18.89 -13.19 -8.78
C VAL A 239 19.68 -12.62 -7.61
N ASN A 240 19.27 -11.47 -7.06
CA ASN A 240 19.93 -10.88 -5.89
C ASN A 240 19.80 -11.77 -4.65
N LEU A 241 18.65 -12.37 -4.42
CA LEU A 241 18.41 -13.33 -3.33
C LEU A 241 19.33 -14.57 -3.49
N LEU A 242 19.44 -15.13 -4.69
CA LEU A 242 20.35 -16.22 -4.99
C LEU A 242 21.83 -15.83 -4.78
N HIS A 243 22.22 -14.61 -5.16
CA HIS A 243 23.56 -14.10 -4.88
C HIS A 243 23.85 -13.95 -3.38
N LEU A 244 22.89 -13.46 -2.60
CA LEU A 244 23.02 -13.36 -1.15
C LEU A 244 23.15 -14.73 -0.49
N PHE A 245 22.34 -15.72 -0.92
CA PHE A 245 22.45 -17.09 -0.46
C PHE A 245 23.84 -17.71 -0.80
N LYS A 246 24.29 -17.57 -2.06
CA LYS A 246 25.63 -18.04 -2.47
C LYS A 246 26.75 -17.41 -1.66
N LYS A 247 26.68 -16.10 -1.39
CA LYS A 247 27.68 -15.39 -0.57
C LYS A 247 27.72 -15.90 0.87
N ARG A 248 26.53 -16.17 1.44
CA ARG A 248 26.40 -16.70 2.82
C ARG A 248 26.95 -18.15 2.92
N PHE A 249 26.68 -19.00 1.94
CA PHE A 249 27.21 -20.37 1.90
C PHE A 249 28.73 -20.40 1.65
N LYS A 250 29.31 -19.50 0.83
CA LYS A 250 30.76 -19.40 0.68
C LYS A 250 31.47 -18.92 1.95
N GLY A 251 30.86 -18.00 2.69
CA GLY A 251 31.38 -17.55 4.01
C GLY A 251 31.39 -18.68 5.06
N PHE A 252 30.41 -19.57 5.03
CA PHE A 252 30.34 -20.73 5.94
C PHE A 252 31.42 -21.78 5.65
N ASN A 253 31.74 -22.01 4.37
CA ASN A 253 32.73 -23.00 3.96
C ASN A 253 34.20 -22.55 4.18
N ASN A 254 34.44 -21.24 4.32
CA ASN A 254 35.78 -20.72 4.60
C ASN A 254 36.11 -20.72 6.11
N ASN A 255 35.10 -20.66 6.97
CA ASN A 255 35.27 -20.74 8.44
C ASN A 255 35.38 -22.17 8.98
N THR A 256 35.22 -23.20 8.14
CA THR A 256 35.38 -24.62 8.52
C THR A 256 36.74 -25.20 8.06
N LYS A 257 37.66 -24.34 7.57
CA LYS A 257 39.00 -24.74 7.14
C LYS A 257 40.13 -24.09 7.96
N GLU A 258 39.81 -23.43 9.04
CA GLU A 258 40.70 -23.07 10.14
C GLU A 258 40.33 -23.93 11.36
#